data_f43cc6c343e529588436ccdbf681b84a
#
_entry.id   f43cc6c343e529588436ccdbf681b84a
#
_cell.length_a   1.000
_cell.length_b   1.000
_cell.length_c   1.000
_cell.angle_alpha   90.00
_cell.angle_beta   90.00
_cell.angle_gamma   90.00
#
_symmetry.space_group_name_H-M   'P 1'
#
loop_
_entity.id
_entity.type
_entity.pdbx_description
1 polymer ?
#
loop_
_entity_poly.entity_id
_entity_poly.type
_entity_poly.pdbx_seq_one_letter_code
_entity_poly.pdbx_strand_id
1 'polypeptide(L)'
;MKRWANELGPPLLGIVLLVVVWAVVAAATDTASLPGPAEVWTALRDGITDGVLVEATAKTLIRLAFSFAAALVIGTALGLLLSAFELARRSVRPLVVALQITPFVAWVPLAVIWFGVTERAVVFVAVAGAFPAVTLATLQAIRQVPPLYVRAGRMLGATGWDLQRTVVFPAALPGYMSGVQQAWGFTWKALMAGELIVRASGANGLGHLLDRSNDDVASILAVVAVIAVIGVAVEYLIVGAVDRRIRSKRGVLMERA
;
A
#
# COMPACT_ATOMS: atom_id res chain seq x y z
N MET A 1 -2.25 6.88 -32.27
CA MET A 1 -0.81 6.97 -31.98
C MET A 1 -0.42 8.21 -31.18
N LYS A 2 -0.85 9.44 -31.53
CA LYS A 2 -0.49 10.68 -30.80
C LYS A 2 -0.91 10.74 -29.30
N ARG A 3 -2.04 10.15 -28.91
CA ARG A 3 -2.49 10.11 -27.50
C ARG A 3 -1.56 9.27 -26.60
N TRP A 4 -1.12 8.12 -27.06
CA TRP A 4 -0.20 7.26 -26.34
C TRP A 4 1.17 7.89 -26.14
N ALA A 5 1.66 8.64 -27.13
CA ALA A 5 2.92 9.37 -27.03
C ALA A 5 2.86 10.50 -25.98
N ASN A 6 1.72 11.18 -25.85
CA ASN A 6 1.54 12.24 -24.87
C ASN A 6 1.31 11.73 -23.45
N GLU A 7 0.74 10.53 -23.26
CA GLU A 7 0.48 9.98 -21.91
C GLU A 7 1.66 9.17 -21.37
N LEU A 8 2.38 8.42 -22.22
CA LEU A 8 3.53 7.60 -21.82
C LEU A 8 4.89 8.28 -22.02
N GLY A 9 4.95 9.30 -22.88
CA GLY A 9 6.20 10.01 -23.18
C GLY A 9 6.87 10.63 -21.94
N PRO A 10 6.16 11.46 -21.15
CA PRO A 10 6.76 12.09 -19.97
C PRO A 10 7.27 11.11 -18.91
N PRO A 11 6.51 10.06 -18.49
CA PRO A 11 7.03 9.10 -17.53
C PRO A 11 8.21 8.27 -18.07
N LEU A 12 8.20 7.89 -19.35
CA LEU A 12 9.33 7.19 -19.97
C LEU A 12 10.57 8.08 -20.03
N LEU A 13 10.42 9.35 -20.39
CA LEU A 13 11.52 10.30 -20.37
C LEU A 13 12.13 10.44 -18.95
N GLY A 14 11.26 10.50 -17.91
CA GLY A 14 11.71 10.53 -16.52
C GLY A 14 12.51 9.30 -16.12
N ILE A 15 12.08 8.10 -16.52
CA ILE A 15 12.79 6.85 -16.25
C ILE A 15 14.14 6.84 -16.99
N VAL A 16 14.16 7.20 -18.28
CA VAL A 16 15.40 7.26 -19.05
C VAL A 16 16.39 8.24 -18.45
N LEU A 17 15.92 9.44 -18.07
CA LEU A 17 16.76 10.44 -17.43
C LEU A 17 17.34 9.92 -16.10
N LEU A 18 16.54 9.27 -15.27
CA LEU A 18 16.97 8.65 -14.02
C LEU A 18 18.08 7.62 -14.25
N VAL A 19 17.90 6.72 -15.23
CA VAL A 19 18.85 5.67 -15.55
C VAL A 19 20.14 6.26 -16.11
N VAL A 20 20.04 7.29 -16.95
CA VAL A 20 21.24 8.00 -17.49
C VAL A 20 22.02 8.70 -16.38
N VAL A 21 21.33 9.44 -15.50
CA VAL A 21 21.99 10.09 -14.35
C VAL A 21 22.66 9.05 -13.45
N TRP A 22 21.96 7.95 -13.14
CA TRP A 22 22.54 6.86 -12.37
C TRP A 22 23.76 6.25 -13.05
N ALA A 23 23.71 5.98 -14.36
CA ALA A 23 24.84 5.41 -15.11
C ALA A 23 26.06 6.36 -15.10
N VAL A 24 25.84 7.67 -15.25
CA VAL A 24 26.90 8.67 -15.20
C VAL A 24 27.53 8.75 -13.80
N VAL A 25 26.71 8.76 -12.76
CA VAL A 25 27.21 8.80 -11.38
C VAL A 25 27.97 7.52 -11.04
N ALA A 26 27.43 6.35 -11.42
CA ALA A 26 28.10 5.07 -11.21
C ALA A 26 29.44 4.98 -11.94
N ALA A 27 29.55 5.52 -13.17
CA ALA A 27 30.80 5.58 -13.92
C ALA A 27 31.85 6.53 -13.30
N ALA A 28 31.40 7.54 -12.55
CA ALA A 28 32.27 8.50 -11.86
C ALA A 28 32.63 8.07 -10.42
N THR A 29 31.99 7.02 -9.90
CA THR A 29 32.15 6.52 -8.52
C THR A 29 32.80 5.12 -8.57
N ASP A 30 33.41 4.68 -7.46
CA ASP A 30 33.91 3.32 -7.35
C ASP A 30 32.75 2.31 -7.46
N THR A 31 32.88 1.30 -8.34
CA THR A 31 31.86 0.28 -8.60
C THR A 31 31.47 -0.53 -7.36
N ALA A 32 32.36 -0.66 -6.40
CA ALA A 32 32.07 -1.32 -5.12
C ALA A 32 31.01 -0.58 -4.30
N SER A 33 30.94 0.75 -4.42
CA SER A 33 30.00 1.58 -3.64
C SER A 33 28.69 1.85 -4.38
N LEU A 34 28.73 1.95 -5.73
CA LEU A 34 27.55 2.19 -6.56
C LEU A 34 27.62 1.41 -7.87
N PRO A 35 27.09 0.20 -7.93
CA PRO A 35 27.04 -0.59 -9.15
C PRO A 35 26.30 0.10 -10.28
N GLY A 36 26.77 -0.10 -11.50
CA GLY A 36 26.11 0.42 -12.69
C GLY A 36 24.82 -0.32 -13.04
N PRO A 37 23.96 0.25 -13.94
CA PRO A 37 22.73 -0.39 -14.38
C PRO A 37 22.94 -1.79 -14.98
N ALA A 38 24.07 -2.04 -15.65
CA ALA A 38 24.38 -3.34 -16.24
C ALA A 38 24.63 -4.43 -15.19
N GLU A 39 25.33 -4.10 -14.10
CA GLU A 39 25.62 -5.02 -13.01
C GLU A 39 24.33 -5.38 -12.26
N VAL A 40 23.49 -4.38 -11.99
CA VAL A 40 22.18 -4.58 -11.35
C VAL A 40 21.25 -5.42 -12.25
N TRP A 41 21.31 -5.22 -13.57
CA TRP A 41 20.55 -6.05 -14.51
C TRP A 41 21.01 -7.51 -14.49
N THR A 42 22.32 -7.76 -14.40
CA THR A 42 22.88 -9.10 -14.28
C THR A 42 22.41 -9.76 -12.99
N ALA A 43 22.54 -9.10 -11.85
CA ALA A 43 22.06 -9.60 -10.56
C ALA A 43 20.53 -9.89 -10.57
N LEU A 44 19.74 -9.02 -11.21
CA LEU A 44 18.31 -9.23 -11.40
C LEU A 44 18.00 -10.48 -12.22
N ARG A 45 18.70 -10.65 -13.36
CA ARG A 45 18.54 -11.80 -14.23
C ARG A 45 18.90 -13.10 -13.51
N ASP A 46 20.04 -13.12 -12.82
CA ASP A 46 20.52 -14.29 -12.10
C ASP A 46 19.55 -14.68 -10.98
N GLY A 47 19.09 -13.72 -10.18
CA GLY A 47 18.09 -13.97 -9.14
C GLY A 47 16.73 -14.47 -9.67
N ILE A 48 16.37 -14.10 -10.90
CA ILE A 48 15.16 -14.64 -11.58
C ILE A 48 15.44 -16.06 -12.07
N THR A 49 16.58 -16.32 -12.71
CA THR A 49 16.92 -17.65 -13.27
C THR A 49 17.12 -18.71 -12.19
N ASP A 50 17.69 -18.32 -11.04
CA ASP A 50 17.85 -19.17 -9.87
C ASP A 50 16.53 -19.39 -9.09
N GLY A 51 15.48 -18.68 -9.48
CA GLY A 51 14.16 -18.75 -8.85
C GLY A 51 14.04 -18.05 -7.50
N VAL A 52 15.13 -17.55 -6.93
CA VAL A 52 15.16 -16.92 -5.60
C VAL A 52 14.28 -15.68 -5.54
N LEU A 53 14.39 -14.78 -6.53
CA LEU A 53 13.53 -13.58 -6.61
C LEU A 53 12.06 -13.92 -6.85
N VAL A 54 11.79 -14.95 -7.63
CA VAL A 54 10.41 -15.39 -7.94
C VAL A 54 9.73 -15.94 -6.68
N GLU A 55 10.42 -16.81 -5.95
CA GLU A 55 9.93 -17.38 -4.69
C GLU A 55 9.68 -16.29 -3.64
N ALA A 56 10.66 -15.40 -3.44
CA ALA A 56 10.55 -14.29 -2.50
C ALA A 56 9.39 -13.36 -2.84
N THR A 57 9.23 -13.02 -4.12
CA THR A 57 8.11 -12.20 -4.61
C THR A 57 6.77 -12.87 -4.31
N ALA A 58 6.62 -14.14 -4.62
CA ALA A 58 5.37 -14.87 -4.37
C ALA A 58 5.00 -14.88 -2.87
N LYS A 59 5.96 -15.16 -1.99
CA LYS A 59 5.76 -15.14 -0.54
C LYS A 59 5.37 -13.75 -0.02
N THR A 60 6.07 -12.71 -0.45
CA THR A 60 5.75 -11.33 -0.09
C THR A 60 4.35 -10.94 -0.56
N LEU A 61 3.95 -11.29 -1.79
CA LEU A 61 2.62 -10.98 -2.33
C LEU A 61 1.50 -11.71 -1.58
N ILE A 62 1.71 -12.97 -1.16
CA ILE A 62 0.74 -13.71 -0.36
C ILE A 62 0.56 -13.06 1.01
N ARG A 63 1.66 -12.72 1.71
CA ARG A 63 1.61 -12.01 3.00
C ARG A 63 0.93 -10.65 2.86
N LEU A 64 1.25 -9.93 1.79
CA LEU A 64 0.66 -8.64 1.49
C LEU A 64 -0.85 -8.74 1.31
N ALA A 65 -1.32 -9.67 0.48
CA ALA A 65 -2.75 -9.89 0.24
C ALA A 65 -3.50 -10.19 1.54
N PHE A 66 -2.95 -11.07 2.38
CA PHE A 66 -3.53 -11.41 3.67
C PHE A 66 -3.52 -10.22 4.64
N SER A 67 -2.38 -9.54 4.79
CA SER A 67 -2.24 -8.38 5.69
C SER A 67 -3.13 -7.22 5.28
N PHE A 68 -3.21 -6.94 3.97
CA PHE A 68 -4.06 -5.89 3.43
C PHE A 68 -5.53 -6.20 3.62
N ALA A 69 -5.96 -7.43 3.34
CA ALA A 69 -7.34 -7.88 3.59
C ALA A 69 -7.71 -7.76 5.07
N ALA A 70 -6.84 -8.20 5.97
CA ALA A 70 -7.05 -8.07 7.41
C ALA A 70 -7.15 -6.60 7.85
N ALA A 71 -6.26 -5.74 7.36
CA ALA A 71 -6.29 -4.30 7.65
C ALA A 71 -7.57 -3.64 7.12
N LEU A 72 -8.05 -4.03 5.93
CA LEU A 72 -9.32 -3.56 5.38
C LEU A 72 -10.51 -3.98 6.25
N VAL A 73 -10.57 -5.24 6.66
CA VAL A 73 -11.67 -5.76 7.49
C VAL A 73 -11.68 -5.06 8.85
N ILE A 74 -10.56 -5.06 9.56
CA ILE A 74 -10.45 -4.46 10.90
C ILE A 74 -10.70 -2.96 10.84
N GLY A 75 -10.04 -2.26 9.91
CA GLY A 75 -10.13 -0.81 9.77
C GLY A 75 -11.52 -0.36 9.35
N THR A 76 -12.16 -1.06 8.41
CA THR A 76 -13.54 -0.74 8.00
C THR A 76 -14.53 -0.99 9.12
N ALA A 77 -14.44 -2.12 9.82
CA ALA A 77 -15.32 -2.43 10.95
C ALA A 77 -15.21 -1.37 12.06
N LEU A 78 -13.97 -1.00 12.42
CA LEU A 78 -13.74 0.04 13.42
C LEU A 78 -14.21 1.42 12.93
N GLY A 79 -13.96 1.78 11.68
CA GLY A 79 -14.43 3.03 11.08
C GLY A 79 -15.96 3.15 11.05
N LEU A 80 -16.67 2.06 10.73
CA LEU A 80 -18.13 1.98 10.81
C LEU A 80 -18.62 2.15 12.25
N LEU A 81 -18.00 1.47 13.21
CA LEU A 81 -18.31 1.60 14.64
C LEU A 81 -18.16 3.06 15.11
N LEU A 82 -17.05 3.70 14.77
CA LEU A 82 -16.80 5.10 15.11
C LEU A 82 -17.77 6.07 14.40
N SER A 83 -18.28 5.69 13.22
CA SER A 83 -19.28 6.50 12.52
C SER A 83 -20.66 6.42 13.17
N ALA A 84 -21.00 5.25 13.74
CA ALA A 84 -22.29 4.97 14.36
C ALA A 84 -22.44 5.57 15.76
N PHE A 85 -21.35 5.60 16.56
CA PHE A 85 -21.38 5.99 17.97
C PHE A 85 -20.53 7.22 18.24
N GLU A 86 -21.18 8.34 18.62
CA GLU A 86 -20.52 9.62 18.91
C GLU A 86 -19.49 9.50 20.04
N LEU A 87 -19.85 8.80 21.14
CA LEU A 87 -18.95 8.61 22.28
C LEU A 87 -17.70 7.81 21.86
N ALA A 88 -17.88 6.70 21.16
CA ALA A 88 -16.77 5.90 20.66
C ALA A 88 -15.85 6.73 19.74
N ARG A 89 -16.45 7.56 18.88
CA ARG A 89 -15.69 8.44 18.00
C ARG A 89 -14.86 9.45 18.78
N ARG A 90 -15.44 10.12 19.78
CA ARG A 90 -14.72 11.13 20.57
C ARG A 90 -13.58 10.52 21.37
N SER A 91 -13.76 9.32 21.90
CA SER A 91 -12.77 8.64 22.74
C SER A 91 -11.69 7.90 21.93
N VAL A 92 -12.07 7.18 20.87
CA VAL A 92 -11.16 6.25 20.16
C VAL A 92 -10.47 6.91 18.97
N ARG A 93 -11.12 7.85 18.26
CA ARG A 93 -10.51 8.52 17.11
C ARG A 93 -9.14 9.14 17.40
N PRO A 94 -8.91 9.86 18.52
CA PRO A 94 -7.58 10.40 18.83
C PRO A 94 -6.52 9.31 18.97
N LEU A 95 -6.88 8.14 19.52
CA LEU A 95 -5.98 6.99 19.66
C LEU A 95 -5.63 6.41 18.28
N VAL A 96 -6.62 6.26 17.40
CA VAL A 96 -6.38 5.79 16.02
C VAL A 96 -5.49 6.76 15.25
N VAL A 97 -5.64 8.07 15.46
CA VAL A 97 -4.74 9.07 14.86
C VAL A 97 -3.32 8.92 15.40
N ALA A 98 -3.16 8.73 16.72
CA ALA A 98 -1.85 8.48 17.32
C ALA A 98 -1.18 7.22 16.73
N LEU A 99 -1.95 6.13 16.58
CA LEU A 99 -1.46 4.90 15.93
C LEU A 99 -1.02 5.13 14.48
N GLN A 100 -1.77 5.94 13.72
CA GLN A 100 -1.43 6.23 12.32
C GLN A 100 -0.15 7.07 12.19
N ILE A 101 0.11 7.98 13.12
CA ILE A 101 1.31 8.82 13.13
C ILE A 101 2.54 8.04 13.60
N THR A 102 2.34 7.01 14.43
CA THR A 102 3.42 6.17 14.94
C THR A 102 4.11 5.45 13.76
N PRO A 103 5.44 5.58 13.61
CA PRO A 103 6.17 4.86 12.57
C PRO A 103 5.95 3.35 12.72
N PHE A 104 5.59 2.68 11.61
CA PHE A 104 5.31 1.23 11.62
C PHE A 104 6.50 0.39 12.11
N VAL A 105 7.74 0.86 11.94
CA VAL A 105 8.95 0.22 12.47
C VAL A 105 8.92 0.11 14.00
N ALA A 106 8.29 1.05 14.70
CA ALA A 106 8.16 1.01 16.15
C ALA A 106 7.31 -0.18 16.66
N TRP A 107 6.49 -0.79 15.79
CA TRP A 107 5.71 -1.98 16.13
C TRP A 107 6.51 -3.28 16.07
N VAL A 108 7.69 -3.29 15.41
CA VAL A 108 8.50 -4.50 15.24
C VAL A 108 8.95 -5.11 16.57
N PRO A 109 9.49 -4.37 17.55
CA PRO A 109 9.87 -4.96 18.84
C PRO A 109 8.70 -5.61 19.57
N LEU A 110 7.52 -4.95 19.56
CA LEU A 110 6.31 -5.51 20.17
C LEU A 110 5.83 -6.77 19.44
N ALA A 111 5.88 -6.75 18.10
CA ALA A 111 5.53 -7.90 17.28
C ALA A 111 6.41 -9.11 17.62
N VAL A 112 7.72 -8.89 17.77
CA VAL A 112 8.67 -9.96 18.12
C VAL A 112 8.46 -10.47 19.55
N ILE A 113 8.14 -9.58 20.49
CA ILE A 113 7.84 -9.99 21.88
C ILE A 113 6.56 -10.84 21.95
N TRP A 114 5.52 -10.47 21.19
CA TRP A 114 4.21 -11.16 21.28
C TRP A 114 4.13 -12.42 20.42
N PHE A 115 4.76 -12.42 19.27
CA PHE A 115 4.64 -13.50 18.27
C PHE A 115 5.94 -14.25 18.02
N GLY A 116 7.06 -13.83 18.67
CA GLY A 116 8.37 -14.35 18.36
C GLY A 116 8.90 -13.90 17.00
N VAL A 117 10.03 -14.44 16.59
CA VAL A 117 10.64 -14.21 15.27
C VAL A 117 9.94 -15.11 14.23
N THR A 118 8.71 -14.78 13.88
CA THR A 118 7.83 -15.58 13.02
C THR A 118 7.14 -14.74 11.94
N GLU A 119 6.54 -15.41 10.96
CA GLU A 119 5.72 -14.76 9.93
C GLU A 119 4.52 -13.98 10.52
N ARG A 120 4.00 -14.42 11.68
CA ARG A 120 2.91 -13.72 12.37
C ARG A 120 3.33 -12.33 12.84
N ALA A 121 4.58 -12.16 13.27
CA ALA A 121 5.12 -10.85 13.63
C ALA A 121 5.17 -9.91 12.41
N VAL A 122 5.60 -10.42 11.25
CA VAL A 122 5.63 -9.64 10.00
C VAL A 122 4.22 -9.20 9.60
N VAL A 123 3.27 -10.11 9.60
CA VAL A 123 1.86 -9.83 9.28
C VAL A 123 1.26 -8.82 10.27
N PHE A 124 1.55 -8.97 11.57
CA PHE A 124 1.08 -8.02 12.59
C PHE A 124 1.59 -6.60 12.32
N VAL A 125 2.88 -6.43 12.02
CA VAL A 125 3.45 -5.09 11.68
C VAL A 125 2.76 -4.49 10.47
N ALA A 126 2.53 -5.28 9.42
CA ALA A 126 1.85 -4.83 8.21
C ALA A 126 0.40 -4.40 8.49
N VAL A 127 -0.35 -5.18 9.27
CA VAL A 127 -1.73 -4.86 9.65
C VAL A 127 -1.76 -3.64 10.56
N ALA A 128 -0.91 -3.56 11.59
CA ALA A 128 -0.83 -2.45 12.53
C ALA A 128 -0.49 -1.13 11.84
N GLY A 129 0.37 -1.17 10.82
CA GLY A 129 0.72 0.00 10.01
C GLY A 129 -0.42 0.51 9.12
N ALA A 130 -1.36 -0.33 8.73
CA ALA A 130 -2.36 -0.01 7.71
C ALA A 130 -3.78 0.21 8.26
N PHE A 131 -4.25 -0.58 9.25
CA PHE A 131 -5.64 -0.51 9.71
C PHE A 131 -6.07 0.87 10.23
N PRO A 132 -5.20 1.69 10.86
CA PRO A 132 -5.60 3.01 11.32
C PRO A 132 -5.99 3.94 10.17
N ALA A 133 -5.25 3.87 9.05
CA ALA A 133 -5.56 4.64 7.85
C ALA A 133 -6.92 4.24 7.26
N VAL A 134 -7.21 2.95 7.16
CA VAL A 134 -8.54 2.44 6.73
C VAL A 134 -9.64 2.91 7.65
N THR A 135 -9.41 2.86 8.98
CA THR A 135 -10.39 3.31 9.98
C THR A 135 -10.76 4.77 9.79
N LEU A 136 -9.75 5.65 9.69
CA LEU A 136 -9.98 7.08 9.51
C LEU A 136 -10.59 7.39 8.15
N ALA A 137 -10.18 6.71 7.10
CA ALA A 137 -10.74 6.88 5.77
C ALA A 137 -12.22 6.47 5.73
N THR A 138 -12.57 5.33 6.33
CA THR A 138 -13.97 4.88 6.44
C THR A 138 -14.82 5.91 7.19
N LEU A 139 -14.34 6.36 8.35
CA LEU A 139 -15.02 7.37 9.15
C LEU A 139 -15.20 8.67 8.37
N GLN A 140 -14.17 9.16 7.69
CA GLN A 140 -14.20 10.40 6.90
C GLN A 140 -15.12 10.26 5.69
N ALA A 141 -15.05 9.16 4.95
CA ALA A 141 -15.88 8.91 3.79
C ALA A 141 -17.38 8.98 4.12
N ILE A 142 -17.80 8.39 5.24
CA ILE A 142 -19.19 8.43 5.69
C ILE A 142 -19.58 9.86 6.11
N ARG A 143 -18.71 10.56 6.82
CA ARG A 143 -19.01 11.91 7.32
C ARG A 143 -19.01 13.00 6.24
N GLN A 144 -18.32 12.75 5.13
CA GLN A 144 -18.27 13.67 3.99
C GLN A 144 -19.47 13.52 3.06
N VAL A 145 -20.37 12.55 3.30
CA VAL A 145 -21.62 12.44 2.53
C VAL A 145 -22.45 13.70 2.73
N PRO A 146 -22.81 14.41 1.64
CA PRO A 146 -23.57 15.66 1.75
C PRO A 146 -24.89 15.45 2.47
N PRO A 147 -25.25 16.31 3.47
CA PRO A 147 -26.50 16.20 4.20
C PRO A 147 -27.74 16.24 3.30
N LEU A 148 -27.61 16.82 2.11
CA LEU A 148 -28.67 16.86 1.09
C LEU A 148 -29.09 15.46 0.65
N TYR A 149 -28.13 14.54 0.43
CA TYR A 149 -28.43 13.16 0.04
C TYR A 149 -29.20 12.42 1.13
N VAL A 150 -28.81 12.60 2.38
CA VAL A 150 -29.50 12.02 3.52
C VAL A 150 -30.92 12.55 3.66
N ARG A 151 -31.12 13.88 3.47
CA ARG A 151 -32.45 14.49 3.49
C ARG A 151 -33.34 13.99 2.36
N ALA A 152 -32.82 13.96 1.13
CA ALA A 152 -33.56 13.46 -0.02
C ALA A 152 -33.96 11.97 0.16
N GLY A 153 -33.05 11.13 0.65
CA GLY A 153 -33.35 9.74 0.96
C GLY A 153 -34.49 9.57 1.97
N ARG A 154 -34.49 10.41 3.04
CA ARG A 154 -35.57 10.39 4.03
C ARG A 154 -36.92 10.85 3.44
N MET A 155 -36.90 11.85 2.57
CA MET A 155 -38.12 12.31 1.88
C MET A 155 -38.71 11.21 0.98
N LEU A 156 -37.88 10.34 0.41
CA LEU A 156 -38.26 9.17 -0.38
C LEU A 156 -38.63 7.95 0.50
N GLY A 157 -38.68 8.10 1.83
CA GLY A 157 -39.08 7.06 2.75
C GLY A 157 -37.96 6.15 3.28
N ALA A 158 -36.71 6.35 2.88
CA ALA A 158 -35.60 5.55 3.38
C ALA A 158 -35.29 5.91 4.87
N THR A 159 -35.26 4.91 5.74
CA THR A 159 -34.98 5.09 7.17
C THR A 159 -33.98 4.04 7.69
N GLY A 160 -33.34 4.32 8.83
CA GLY A 160 -32.49 3.35 9.53
C GLY A 160 -31.42 2.72 8.64
N TRP A 161 -31.41 1.39 8.58
CA TRP A 161 -30.44 0.63 7.78
C TRP A 161 -30.63 0.79 6.25
N ASP A 162 -31.86 0.96 5.81
CA ASP A 162 -32.16 1.20 4.39
C ASP A 162 -31.50 2.49 3.92
N LEU A 163 -31.59 3.58 4.66
CA LEU A 163 -30.92 4.84 4.37
C LEU A 163 -29.40 4.67 4.31
N GLN A 164 -28.81 3.86 5.19
CA GLN A 164 -27.37 3.60 5.16
C GLN A 164 -26.97 2.85 3.89
N ARG A 165 -27.70 1.77 3.57
CA ARG A 165 -27.39 0.88 2.44
C ARG A 165 -27.63 1.54 1.08
N THR A 166 -28.71 2.30 0.94
CA THR A 166 -29.14 2.85 -0.36
C THR A 166 -28.56 4.24 -0.66
N VAL A 167 -28.24 5.02 0.37
CA VAL A 167 -27.77 6.40 0.22
C VAL A 167 -26.36 6.60 0.74
N VAL A 168 -26.13 6.34 2.04
CA VAL A 168 -24.88 6.75 2.71
C VAL A 168 -23.68 5.93 2.20
N PHE A 169 -23.73 4.60 2.24
CA PHE A 169 -22.61 3.77 1.80
C PHE A 169 -22.29 3.95 0.31
N PRO A 170 -23.28 3.96 -0.60
CA PRO A 170 -23.01 4.28 -1.97
C PRO A 170 -22.38 5.66 -2.19
N ALA A 171 -22.80 6.67 -1.48
CA ALA A 171 -22.25 8.01 -1.59
C ALA A 171 -20.84 8.13 -0.98
N ALA A 172 -20.55 7.36 0.08
CA ALA A 172 -19.25 7.33 0.74
C ALA A 172 -18.18 6.54 -0.04
N LEU A 173 -18.59 5.64 -0.95
CA LEU A 173 -17.67 4.70 -1.61
C LEU A 173 -16.49 5.35 -2.34
N PRO A 174 -16.63 6.46 -3.08
CA PRO A 174 -15.47 7.12 -3.71
C PRO A 174 -14.42 7.61 -2.69
N GLY A 175 -14.89 8.20 -1.58
CA GLY A 175 -14.01 8.63 -0.49
C GLY A 175 -13.33 7.46 0.23
N TYR A 176 -14.06 6.36 0.45
CA TYR A 176 -13.52 5.13 0.99
C TYR A 176 -12.42 4.55 0.10
N MET A 177 -12.62 4.52 -1.23
CA MET A 177 -11.61 4.00 -2.16
C MET A 177 -10.30 4.79 -2.15
N SER A 178 -10.37 6.12 -2.00
CA SER A 178 -9.15 6.92 -1.82
C SER A 178 -8.39 6.53 -0.55
N GLY A 179 -9.10 6.15 0.51
CA GLY A 179 -8.51 5.62 1.73
C GLY A 179 -7.91 4.22 1.57
N VAL A 180 -8.56 3.37 0.78
CA VAL A 180 -8.04 2.03 0.44
C VAL A 180 -6.72 2.14 -0.33
N GLN A 181 -6.61 3.08 -1.27
CA GLN A 181 -5.35 3.37 -1.96
C GLN A 181 -4.25 3.80 -1.01
N GLN A 182 -4.54 4.72 -0.10
CA GLN A 182 -3.56 5.15 0.91
C GLN A 182 -3.13 3.98 1.82
N ALA A 183 -4.08 3.16 2.26
CA ALA A 183 -3.82 2.00 3.11
C ALA A 183 -2.97 0.93 2.41
N TRP A 184 -3.13 0.76 1.09
CA TRP A 184 -2.26 -0.08 0.29
C TRP A 184 -0.79 0.32 0.45
N GLY A 185 -0.47 1.61 0.23
CA GLY A 185 0.89 2.13 0.38
C GLY A 185 1.46 1.96 1.79
N PHE A 186 0.63 2.10 2.83
CA PHE A 186 1.05 1.83 4.21
C PHE A 186 1.31 0.34 4.45
N THR A 187 0.43 -0.55 3.97
CA THR A 187 0.62 -2.01 4.12
C THR A 187 1.92 -2.45 3.43
N TRP A 188 2.16 -1.96 2.21
CA TRP A 188 3.37 -2.27 1.46
C TRP A 188 4.64 -1.90 2.22
N LYS A 189 4.73 -0.66 2.68
CA LYS A 189 5.90 -0.16 3.42
C LYS A 189 6.09 -0.87 4.75
N ALA A 190 5.01 -1.10 5.49
CA ALA A 190 5.07 -1.79 6.78
C ALA A 190 5.46 -3.26 6.64
N LEU A 191 4.97 -3.94 5.57
CA LEU A 191 5.35 -5.31 5.27
C LEU A 191 6.84 -5.42 4.93
N MET A 192 7.35 -4.52 4.06
CA MET A 192 8.77 -4.50 3.70
C MET A 192 9.66 -4.30 4.93
N ALA A 193 9.30 -3.38 5.82
CA ALA A 193 10.04 -3.17 7.06
C ALA A 193 9.92 -4.38 8.02
N GLY A 194 8.76 -4.99 8.11
CA GLY A 194 8.55 -6.23 8.87
C GLY A 194 9.43 -7.36 8.35
N GLU A 195 9.45 -7.60 7.05
CA GLU A 195 10.28 -8.63 6.43
C GLU A 195 11.79 -8.36 6.57
N LEU A 196 12.21 -7.10 6.50
CA LEU A 196 13.62 -6.72 6.64
C LEU A 196 14.13 -6.93 8.07
N ILE A 197 13.33 -6.57 9.08
CA ILE A 197 13.77 -6.52 10.47
C ILE A 197 13.48 -7.82 11.21
N VAL A 198 12.30 -8.44 10.96
CA VAL A 198 11.92 -9.71 11.57
C VAL A 198 12.55 -10.85 10.78
N ARG A 199 13.71 -11.31 11.21
CA ARG A 199 14.47 -12.40 10.57
C ARG A 199 13.83 -13.77 10.85
N ALA A 200 12.59 -13.97 10.44
CA ALA A 200 11.85 -15.21 10.69
C ALA A 200 12.46 -16.38 9.89
N SER A 201 12.74 -17.48 10.57
CA SER A 201 13.27 -18.68 9.93
C SER A 201 12.31 -19.22 8.86
N GLY A 202 12.81 -19.37 7.64
CA GLY A 202 12.03 -19.83 6.48
C GLY A 202 11.20 -18.76 5.79
N ALA A 203 11.17 -17.54 6.27
CA ALA A 203 10.43 -16.43 5.68
C ALA A 203 11.26 -15.76 4.55
N ASN A 204 11.43 -16.44 3.43
CA ASN A 204 12.14 -15.90 2.28
C ASN A 204 11.26 -14.90 1.50
N GLY A 205 11.09 -13.67 2.01
CA GLY A 205 10.43 -12.58 1.31
C GLY A 205 11.43 -11.60 0.69
N LEU A 206 10.93 -10.62 -0.08
CA LEU A 206 11.76 -9.58 -0.72
C LEU A 206 12.52 -8.75 0.33
N GLY A 207 11.88 -8.41 1.44
CA GLY A 207 12.55 -7.70 2.54
C GLY A 207 13.69 -8.51 3.17
N HIS A 208 13.57 -9.84 3.25
CA HIS A 208 14.63 -10.71 3.73
C HIS A 208 15.82 -10.79 2.78
N LEU A 209 15.57 -10.72 1.46
CA LEU A 209 16.65 -10.70 0.47
C LEU A 209 17.53 -9.45 0.61
N LEU A 210 16.95 -8.30 1.00
CA LEU A 210 17.74 -7.10 1.29
C LEU A 210 18.75 -7.31 2.43
N ASP A 211 18.38 -8.06 3.45
CA ASP A 211 19.27 -8.37 4.59
C ASP A 211 20.36 -9.39 4.22
N ARG A 212 20.02 -10.38 3.38
CA ARG A 212 20.96 -11.42 2.96
C ARG A 212 22.00 -10.93 1.94
N SER A 213 21.66 -9.91 1.18
CA SER A 213 22.51 -9.35 0.11
C SER A 213 23.50 -8.30 0.62
N ASN A 214 23.72 -8.21 1.94
CA ASN A 214 24.54 -7.16 2.55
C ASN A 214 25.95 -6.98 1.98
N ASP A 215 26.53 -8.01 1.35
CA ASP A 215 27.88 -7.97 0.79
C ASP A 215 27.87 -7.67 -0.74
N ASP A 216 26.70 -7.62 -1.38
CA ASP A 216 26.54 -7.34 -2.82
C ASP A 216 25.52 -6.21 -3.08
N VAL A 217 26.03 -5.03 -3.29
CA VAL A 217 25.20 -3.83 -3.56
C VAL A 217 24.38 -3.98 -4.84
N ALA A 218 24.88 -4.69 -5.87
CA ALA A 218 24.14 -4.92 -7.10
C ALA A 218 22.87 -5.76 -6.86
N SER A 219 22.99 -6.81 -6.05
CA SER A 219 21.85 -7.63 -5.63
C SER A 219 20.85 -6.84 -4.76
N ILE A 220 21.33 -5.99 -3.84
CA ILE A 220 20.45 -5.09 -3.06
C ILE A 220 19.63 -4.19 -4.00
N LEU A 221 20.30 -3.52 -4.95
CA LEU A 221 19.63 -2.62 -5.89
C LEU A 221 18.66 -3.36 -6.82
N ALA A 222 18.98 -4.60 -7.22
CA ALA A 222 18.09 -5.45 -7.98
C ALA A 222 16.80 -5.76 -7.21
N VAL A 223 16.91 -6.15 -5.93
CA VAL A 223 15.75 -6.40 -5.05
C VAL A 223 14.94 -5.11 -4.83
N VAL A 224 15.60 -3.97 -4.59
CA VAL A 224 14.94 -2.65 -4.45
C VAL A 224 14.16 -2.30 -5.72
N ALA A 225 14.74 -2.54 -6.90
CA ALA A 225 14.05 -2.32 -8.18
C ALA A 225 12.81 -3.22 -8.32
N VAL A 226 12.90 -4.49 -7.94
CA VAL A 226 11.75 -5.41 -7.93
C VAL A 226 10.66 -4.91 -6.97
N ILE A 227 11.02 -4.51 -5.75
CA ILE A 227 10.10 -3.96 -4.75
C ILE A 227 9.37 -2.72 -5.31
N ALA A 228 10.12 -1.81 -5.95
CA ALA A 228 9.55 -0.60 -6.53
C ALA A 228 8.60 -0.91 -7.70
N VAL A 229 9.02 -1.80 -8.62
CA VAL A 229 8.20 -2.20 -9.78
C VAL A 229 6.91 -2.87 -9.33
N ILE A 230 6.97 -3.82 -8.39
CA ILE A 230 5.79 -4.51 -7.88
C ILE A 230 4.87 -3.53 -7.15
N GLY A 231 5.41 -2.67 -6.28
CA GLY A 231 4.63 -1.65 -5.56
C GLY A 231 3.85 -0.75 -6.51
N VAL A 232 4.53 -0.24 -7.54
CA VAL A 232 3.92 0.59 -8.59
C VAL A 232 2.92 -0.21 -9.43
N ALA A 233 3.27 -1.42 -9.86
CA ALA A 233 2.40 -2.25 -10.68
C ALA A 233 1.07 -2.56 -9.97
N VAL A 234 1.11 -2.97 -8.71
CA VAL A 234 -0.11 -3.25 -7.95
C VAL A 234 -0.93 -1.98 -7.69
N GLU A 235 -0.28 -0.86 -7.37
CA GLU A 235 -0.95 0.43 -7.21
C GLU A 235 -1.74 0.81 -8.46
N TYR A 236 -1.12 0.79 -9.64
CA TYR A 236 -1.76 1.23 -10.87
C TYR A 236 -2.70 0.19 -11.50
N LEU A 237 -2.34 -1.10 -11.48
CA LEU A 237 -3.08 -2.15 -12.18
C LEU A 237 -4.26 -2.67 -11.36
N ILE A 238 -4.14 -2.76 -10.05
CA ILE A 238 -5.19 -3.31 -9.19
C ILE A 238 -5.96 -2.19 -8.50
N VAL A 239 -5.29 -1.44 -7.62
CA VAL A 239 -5.97 -0.45 -6.77
C VAL A 239 -6.51 0.70 -7.58
N GLY A 240 -5.70 1.26 -8.49
CA GLY A 240 -6.11 2.34 -9.38
C GLY A 240 -7.16 1.91 -10.42
N ALA A 241 -7.14 0.66 -10.90
CA ALA A 241 -8.15 0.17 -11.82
C ALA A 241 -9.52 0.01 -11.13
N VAL A 242 -9.55 -0.48 -9.89
CA VAL A 242 -10.79 -0.58 -9.10
C VAL A 242 -11.36 0.79 -8.79
N ASP A 243 -10.53 1.75 -8.39
CA ASP A 243 -10.94 3.13 -8.12
C ASP A 243 -11.54 3.79 -9.38
N ARG A 244 -10.85 3.71 -10.52
CA ARG A 244 -11.35 4.23 -11.80
C ARG A 244 -12.70 3.61 -12.17
N ARG A 245 -12.87 2.30 -12.00
CA ARG A 245 -14.14 1.60 -12.33
C ARG A 245 -15.29 2.05 -11.43
N ILE A 246 -15.04 2.33 -10.17
CA ILE A 246 -16.04 2.81 -9.21
C ILE A 246 -16.43 4.26 -9.55
N ARG A 247 -15.46 5.14 -9.80
CA ARG A 247 -15.70 6.54 -10.14
C ARG A 247 -16.41 6.70 -11.48
N SER A 248 -16.02 5.92 -12.50
CA SER A 248 -16.67 5.95 -13.82
C SER A 248 -18.15 5.58 -13.78
N LYS A 249 -18.50 4.54 -13.00
CA LYS A 249 -19.90 4.11 -12.84
C LYS A 249 -20.77 5.13 -12.10
N ARG A 250 -20.17 6.10 -11.41
CA ARG A 250 -20.87 7.09 -10.57
C ARG A 250 -20.85 8.51 -11.10
N GLY A 251 -20.38 8.72 -12.33
CA GLY A 251 -20.35 10.04 -12.97
C GLY A 251 -19.40 11.05 -12.29
N VAL A 252 -18.49 10.59 -11.44
CA VAL A 252 -17.51 11.42 -10.72
C VAL A 252 -16.19 11.48 -11.51
N LEU A 253 -16.24 11.33 -12.83
CA LEU A 253 -15.11 11.66 -13.69
C LEU A 253 -15.06 13.18 -13.78
N MET A 254 -14.13 13.80 -13.06
CA MET A 254 -13.72 15.15 -13.42
C MET A 254 -13.17 15.08 -14.84
N GLU A 255 -13.79 15.80 -15.77
CA GLU A 255 -13.17 16.15 -17.04
C GLU A 255 -11.78 16.71 -16.72
N ARG A 256 -10.75 15.99 -17.18
CA ARG A 256 -9.41 16.57 -17.21
C ARG A 256 -9.45 17.66 -18.26
N ALA A 257 -9.56 18.92 -17.80
CA ALA A 257 -9.24 20.08 -18.60
C ALA A 257 -7.77 20.06 -19.03
#